data_5f09afd27c18b364e97533335cd1fee4
#
_entry.id   5f09afd27c18b364e97533335cd1fee4
#
_cell.length_a   1.000
_cell.length_b   1.000
_cell.length_c   1.000
_cell.angle_alpha   90.00
_cell.angle_beta   90.00
_cell.angle_gamma   90.00
#
_symmetry.space_group_name_H-M   'P 1'
#
loop_
_entity.id
_entity.type
_entity.pdbx_description
1 polymer ?
#
loop_
_entity_poly.entity_id
_entity_poly.type
_entity_poly.pdbx_seq_one_letter_code
_entity_poly.pdbx_strand_id
1 'polypeptide(L)'
;MKKITIISLLLITALMGCKKDPPDPVDEYTMEERARDGLYDLMKYVYLWYNTMPTVKVSDYDSPEEILEALRYKQRDPWSFVADYESFMASMQGSFVGHGIRMSLDQANNVRVVTLYQGSDLWPHGVRRGWIVKEINDTPVAPIFISGDNTAYNNLMGPSTAGVTNKFKFQKPDGTEVTYNSTKSSFTINSVTAAKTLDLAGGKT
;
A
#
# COMPACT_ATOMS: atom_id res chain seq x y z
N MET A 1 11.22 17.18 75.96
CA MET A 1 11.40 18.17 74.91
C MET A 1 12.36 17.73 73.79
N LYS A 2 13.42 16.95 74.08
CA LYS A 2 14.36 16.48 73.00
C LYS A 2 13.81 15.51 71.99
N LYS A 3 12.77 14.69 72.33
CA LYS A 3 12.17 13.71 71.37
C LYS A 3 11.22 14.33 70.34
N ILE A 4 10.58 15.45 70.65
CA ILE A 4 9.67 16.15 69.76
C ILE A 4 10.45 16.87 68.63
N THR A 5 11.62 17.40 68.98
CA THR A 5 12.49 18.11 68.03
C THR A 5 13.07 17.18 66.95
N ILE A 6 13.37 15.91 67.30
CA ILE A 6 13.92 14.93 66.34
C ILE A 6 12.82 14.46 65.35
N ILE A 7 11.57 14.29 65.81
CA ILE A 7 10.46 13.90 64.96
C ILE A 7 10.11 15.04 63.97
N SER A 8 10.19 16.29 64.42
CA SER A 8 9.95 17.44 63.55
C SER A 8 11.01 17.62 62.47
N LEU A 9 12.28 17.27 62.79
CA LEU A 9 13.35 17.32 61.78
C LEU A 9 13.28 16.20 60.75
N LEU A 10 12.81 15.00 61.13
CA LEU A 10 12.62 13.88 60.24
C LEU A 10 11.44 14.10 59.28
N LEU A 11 10.42 14.85 59.71
CA LEU A 11 9.24 15.14 58.88
C LEU A 11 9.54 16.17 57.78
N ILE A 12 10.52 17.08 57.98
CA ILE A 12 10.93 18.10 57.02
C ILE A 12 11.76 17.50 55.86
N THR A 13 12.51 16.42 56.11
CA THR A 13 13.30 15.76 55.05
C THR A 13 12.46 14.89 54.13
N ALA A 14 11.24 14.49 54.52
CA ALA A 14 10.32 13.70 53.69
C ALA A 14 9.58 14.53 52.60
N LEU A 15 9.67 15.86 52.66
CA LEU A 15 9.01 16.75 51.69
C LEU A 15 9.93 17.21 50.52
N MET A 16 11.19 16.75 50.47
CA MET A 16 12.03 16.88 49.28
C MET A 16 11.70 15.73 48.31
N GLY A 17 10.43 15.65 47.91
CA GLY A 17 9.99 14.79 46.82
C GLY A 17 10.68 15.24 45.53
N CYS A 18 11.24 14.30 44.80
CA CYS A 18 11.80 14.51 43.48
C CYS A 18 10.89 15.46 42.69
N LYS A 19 11.40 16.60 42.29
CA LYS A 19 10.77 17.38 41.21
C LYS A 19 10.78 16.46 40.00
N LYS A 20 9.60 16.04 39.60
CA LYS A 20 9.42 15.37 38.32
C LYS A 20 9.90 16.37 37.27
N ASP A 21 10.96 16.04 36.55
CA ASP A 21 11.40 16.88 35.44
C ASP A 21 10.17 17.21 34.59
N PRO A 22 10.03 18.44 34.10
CA PRO A 22 8.98 18.75 33.17
C PRO A 22 9.10 17.74 32.02
N PRO A 23 7.97 17.23 31.48
CA PRO A 23 8.02 16.35 30.31
C PRO A 23 8.84 17.07 29.25
N ASP A 24 9.74 16.32 28.62
CA ASP A 24 10.48 16.87 27.47
C ASP A 24 9.48 17.53 26.53
N PRO A 25 9.82 18.70 25.96
CA PRO A 25 8.95 19.35 25.00
C PRO A 25 8.56 18.30 23.95
N VAL A 26 7.26 18.06 23.84
CA VAL A 26 6.72 17.17 22.81
C VAL A 26 7.19 17.78 21.50
N ASP A 27 8.07 17.08 20.81
CA ASP A 27 8.52 17.50 19.49
C ASP A 27 7.26 17.50 18.59
N GLU A 28 6.76 18.70 18.29
CA GLU A 28 5.56 18.87 17.46
C GLU A 28 5.77 18.39 16.02
N TYR A 29 7.00 17.99 15.69
CA TYR A 29 7.41 17.54 14.38
C TYR A 29 6.84 16.14 14.12
N THR A 30 5.90 16.04 13.22
CA THR A 30 5.19 14.81 12.91
C THR A 30 6.11 13.77 12.23
N MET A 31 5.72 12.50 12.26
CA MET A 31 6.44 11.44 11.53
C MET A 31 6.47 11.71 10.03
N GLU A 32 5.40 12.27 9.48
CA GLU A 32 5.28 12.68 8.09
C GLU A 32 6.31 13.74 7.72
N GLU A 33 6.42 14.79 8.54
CA GLU A 33 7.41 15.86 8.36
C GLU A 33 8.83 15.35 8.45
N ARG A 34 9.11 14.45 9.40
CA ARG A 34 10.43 13.80 9.53
C ARG A 34 10.78 12.96 8.31
N ALA A 35 9.82 12.19 7.81
CA ALA A 35 10.01 11.37 6.63
C ALA A 35 10.24 12.24 5.37
N ARG A 36 9.46 13.31 5.21
CA ARG A 36 9.59 14.28 4.13
C ARG A 36 10.97 14.94 4.13
N ASP A 37 11.38 15.48 5.26
CA ASP A 37 12.65 16.22 5.39
C ASP A 37 13.84 15.27 5.26
N GLY A 38 13.74 14.09 5.88
CA GLY A 38 14.74 13.03 5.74
C GLY A 38 14.90 12.55 4.30
N LEU A 39 13.80 12.41 3.53
CA LEU A 39 13.84 12.07 2.11
C LEU A 39 14.55 13.15 1.29
N TYR A 40 14.24 14.43 1.54
CA TYR A 40 14.91 15.54 0.86
C TYR A 40 16.41 15.50 1.07
N ASP A 41 16.85 15.36 2.33
CA ASP A 41 18.27 15.30 2.64
C ASP A 41 18.94 14.05 2.05
N LEU A 42 18.29 12.89 2.12
CA LEU A 42 18.81 11.66 1.52
C LEU A 42 19.02 11.82 0.01
N MET A 43 18.07 12.38 -0.72
CA MET A 43 18.16 12.57 -2.16
C MET A 43 19.34 13.46 -2.56
N LYS A 44 19.72 14.44 -1.77
CA LYS A 44 20.92 15.27 -2.05
C LYS A 44 22.21 14.46 -2.09
N TYR A 45 22.28 13.34 -1.35
CA TYR A 45 23.50 12.54 -1.22
C TYR A 45 23.51 11.29 -2.12
N VAL A 46 22.35 10.66 -2.30
CA VAL A 46 22.31 9.33 -2.95
C VAL A 46 21.56 9.30 -4.27
N TYR A 47 20.78 10.34 -4.58
CA TYR A 47 19.98 10.34 -5.79
C TYR A 47 20.86 10.44 -7.04
N LEU A 48 20.66 9.51 -8.00
CA LEU A 48 21.50 9.46 -9.21
C LEU A 48 21.50 10.79 -10.00
N TRP A 49 20.38 11.46 -10.02
CA TRP A 49 20.20 12.75 -10.72
C TRP A 49 20.12 13.94 -9.76
N TYR A 50 20.86 13.90 -8.63
CA TYR A 50 20.84 14.96 -7.62
C TYR A 50 21.14 16.36 -8.19
N ASN A 51 21.95 16.45 -9.24
CA ASN A 51 22.33 17.70 -9.91
C ASN A 51 21.19 18.30 -10.79
N THR A 52 20.12 17.55 -11.04
CA THR A 52 18.94 18.01 -11.78
C THR A 52 17.76 18.32 -10.87
N MET A 53 17.91 18.09 -9.57
CA MET A 53 16.87 18.38 -8.60
C MET A 53 16.58 19.88 -8.53
N PRO A 54 15.32 20.31 -8.52
CA PRO A 54 14.97 21.70 -8.30
C PRO A 54 15.28 22.11 -6.85
N THR A 55 15.58 23.38 -6.63
CA THR A 55 15.61 23.93 -5.28
C THR A 55 14.18 24.17 -4.82
N VAL A 56 13.80 23.55 -3.74
CA VAL A 56 12.45 23.63 -3.16
C VAL A 56 12.51 24.05 -1.70
N LYS A 57 11.43 24.64 -1.22
CA LYS A 57 11.21 24.84 0.21
C LYS A 57 10.44 23.64 0.72
N VAL A 58 11.08 22.82 1.55
CA VAL A 58 10.58 21.52 1.99
C VAL A 58 9.22 21.61 2.69
N SER A 59 9.01 22.69 3.48
CA SER A 59 7.76 22.93 4.20
C SER A 59 6.54 23.27 3.32
N ASP A 60 6.72 23.38 1.99
CA ASP A 60 5.61 23.62 1.07
C ASP A 60 4.96 22.29 0.60
N TYR A 61 5.44 21.16 1.11
CA TYR A 61 4.94 19.80 0.82
C TYR A 61 4.46 19.15 2.11
N ASP A 62 3.33 18.46 2.06
CA ASP A 62 2.73 17.86 3.25
C ASP A 62 3.23 16.42 3.51
N SER A 63 3.78 15.75 2.50
CA SER A 63 4.18 14.35 2.60
C SER A 63 5.50 14.03 1.89
N PRO A 64 6.16 12.90 2.23
CA PRO A 64 7.32 12.42 1.49
C PRO A 64 7.01 12.06 0.04
N GLU A 65 5.78 11.63 -0.29
CA GLU A 65 5.35 11.37 -1.66
C GLU A 65 5.33 12.65 -2.50
N GLU A 66 4.78 13.73 -1.95
CA GLU A 66 4.69 15.01 -2.65
C GLU A 66 6.07 15.60 -2.94
N ILE A 67 6.96 15.59 -1.95
CA ILE A 67 8.32 16.11 -2.17
C ILE A 67 9.11 15.21 -3.14
N LEU A 68 8.94 13.88 -3.12
CA LEU A 68 9.54 13.01 -4.11
C LEU A 68 9.09 13.37 -5.52
N GLU A 69 7.78 13.59 -5.73
CA GLU A 69 7.23 14.01 -7.02
C GLU A 69 7.77 15.35 -7.50
N ALA A 70 8.10 16.26 -6.59
CA ALA A 70 8.71 17.54 -6.92
C ALA A 70 10.20 17.41 -7.29
N LEU A 71 10.91 16.49 -6.65
CA LEU A 71 12.37 16.38 -6.77
C LEU A 71 12.84 15.42 -7.86
N ARG A 72 12.09 14.33 -8.12
CA ARG A 72 12.56 13.29 -9.03
C ARG A 72 12.61 13.74 -10.49
N TYR A 73 13.57 13.25 -11.24
CA TYR A 73 13.73 13.50 -12.66
C TYR A 73 12.74 12.65 -13.47
N LYS A 74 11.49 13.13 -13.62
CA LYS A 74 10.35 12.37 -14.17
C LYS A 74 10.60 11.72 -15.52
N GLN A 75 11.45 12.31 -16.37
CA GLN A 75 11.75 11.75 -17.69
C GLN A 75 12.61 10.50 -17.65
N ARG A 76 13.39 10.31 -16.57
CA ARG A 76 14.34 9.19 -16.45
C ARG A 76 14.10 8.33 -15.22
N ASP A 77 13.33 8.83 -14.25
CA ASP A 77 13.03 8.14 -13.00
C ASP A 77 11.53 7.87 -12.83
N PRO A 78 10.99 6.84 -13.49
CA PRO A 78 9.65 6.36 -13.21
C PRO A 78 9.59 5.38 -12.02
N TRP A 79 10.73 5.08 -11.38
CA TRP A 79 10.86 3.95 -10.46
C TRP A 79 10.94 4.36 -8.99
N SER A 80 11.35 5.61 -8.69
CA SER A 80 11.38 6.10 -7.31
C SER A 80 9.97 6.26 -6.77
N PHE A 81 9.72 5.70 -5.60
CA PHE A 81 8.44 5.77 -4.91
C PHE A 81 8.66 5.74 -3.39
N VAL A 82 7.70 6.24 -2.65
CA VAL A 82 7.59 6.06 -1.21
C VAL A 82 6.60 4.94 -0.94
N ALA A 83 6.86 4.14 0.07
CA ALA A 83 5.97 3.06 0.48
C ALA A 83 6.06 2.85 1.99
N ASP A 84 4.96 2.38 2.58
CA ASP A 84 4.98 1.83 3.93
C ASP A 84 5.94 0.64 4.01
N TYR A 85 6.82 0.65 5.01
CA TYR A 85 7.89 -0.34 5.15
C TYR A 85 7.37 -1.77 5.28
N GLU A 86 6.36 -1.98 6.12
CA GLU A 86 5.81 -3.32 6.38
C GLU A 86 5.12 -3.88 5.12
N SER A 87 4.35 -3.05 4.44
CA SER A 87 3.70 -3.42 3.17
C SER A 87 4.73 -3.72 2.07
N PHE A 88 5.80 -2.92 2.00
CA PHE A 88 6.88 -3.15 1.05
C PHE A 88 7.61 -4.47 1.33
N MET A 89 7.99 -4.71 2.59
CA MET A 89 8.66 -5.96 2.98
C MET A 89 7.78 -7.18 2.76
N ALA A 90 6.48 -7.10 3.06
CA ALA A 90 5.53 -8.17 2.76
C ALA A 90 5.46 -8.45 1.25
N SER A 91 5.42 -7.40 0.43
CA SER A 91 5.40 -7.55 -1.03
C SER A 91 6.68 -8.21 -1.58
N MET A 92 7.85 -7.86 -1.02
CA MET A 92 9.14 -8.49 -1.37
C MET A 92 9.17 -9.99 -1.03
N GLN A 93 8.43 -10.40 0.00
CA GLN A 93 8.23 -11.81 0.37
C GLN A 93 7.11 -12.49 -0.44
N GLY A 94 6.51 -11.78 -1.41
CA GLY A 94 5.41 -12.28 -2.22
C GLY A 94 4.08 -12.34 -1.49
N SER A 95 3.94 -11.70 -0.33
CA SER A 95 2.69 -11.61 0.42
C SER A 95 1.93 -10.34 0.06
N PHE A 96 0.66 -10.50 -0.29
CA PHE A 96 -0.21 -9.40 -0.71
C PHE A 96 -1.57 -9.52 -0.02
N VAL A 97 -2.21 -8.37 0.22
CA VAL A 97 -3.61 -8.32 0.67
C VAL A 97 -4.47 -7.77 -0.46
N GLY A 98 -5.49 -8.54 -0.84
CA GLY A 98 -6.39 -8.13 -1.91
C GLY A 98 -7.37 -9.22 -2.31
N HIS A 99 -8.09 -8.99 -3.42
CA HIS A 99 -9.00 -9.98 -4.00
C HIS A 99 -8.31 -11.06 -4.83
N GLY A 100 -6.99 -10.98 -5.01
CA GLY A 100 -6.24 -11.93 -5.83
C GLY A 100 -6.61 -11.90 -7.31
N ILE A 101 -7.04 -10.74 -7.84
CA ILE A 101 -7.41 -10.52 -9.22
C ILE A 101 -6.62 -9.34 -9.81
N ARG A 102 -6.14 -9.49 -11.04
CA ARG A 102 -5.62 -8.38 -11.84
C ARG A 102 -6.52 -8.16 -13.04
N MET A 103 -6.78 -6.90 -13.33
CA MET A 103 -7.68 -6.46 -14.39
C MET A 103 -6.95 -5.47 -15.30
N SER A 104 -7.32 -5.43 -16.58
CA SER A 104 -6.81 -4.45 -17.55
C SER A 104 -7.82 -4.25 -18.67
N LEU A 105 -7.73 -3.12 -19.37
CA LEU A 105 -8.49 -2.88 -20.59
C LEU A 105 -8.03 -3.80 -21.73
N ASP A 106 -8.99 -4.26 -22.53
CA ASP A 106 -8.72 -4.83 -23.85
C ASP A 106 -8.85 -3.75 -24.96
N GLN A 107 -8.57 -4.13 -26.18
CA GLN A 107 -8.66 -3.21 -27.33
C GLN A 107 -10.08 -2.67 -27.60
N ALA A 108 -11.11 -3.34 -27.07
CA ALA A 108 -12.51 -2.93 -27.17
C ALA A 108 -12.98 -2.15 -25.93
N ASN A 109 -12.05 -1.69 -25.07
CA ASN A 109 -12.30 -0.97 -23.83
C ASN A 109 -13.12 -1.78 -22.79
N ASN A 110 -13.10 -3.11 -22.85
CA ASN A 110 -13.63 -3.91 -21.77
C ASN A 110 -12.56 -4.16 -20.73
N VAL A 111 -12.94 -4.06 -19.47
CA VAL A 111 -12.06 -4.45 -18.34
C VAL A 111 -12.09 -5.97 -18.20
N ARG A 112 -10.95 -6.63 -18.47
CA ARG A 112 -10.86 -8.10 -18.39
C ARG A 112 -10.03 -8.56 -17.21
N VAL A 113 -10.41 -9.73 -16.71
CA VAL A 113 -9.56 -10.49 -15.78
C VAL A 113 -8.30 -10.94 -16.55
N VAL A 114 -7.15 -10.40 -16.16
CA VAL A 114 -5.84 -10.77 -16.74
C VAL A 114 -5.20 -11.90 -15.95
N THR A 115 -5.27 -11.82 -14.63
CA THR A 115 -4.78 -12.86 -13.72
C THR A 115 -5.76 -13.04 -12.59
N LEU A 116 -6.00 -14.29 -12.22
CA LEU A 116 -6.69 -14.68 -10.99
C LEU A 116 -5.80 -15.67 -10.26
N TYR A 117 -5.42 -15.33 -9.03
CA TYR A 117 -4.60 -16.21 -8.20
C TYR A 117 -5.46 -17.27 -7.51
N GLN A 118 -4.90 -18.45 -7.29
CA GLN A 118 -5.64 -19.57 -6.67
C GLN A 118 -6.11 -19.28 -5.24
N GLY A 119 -5.40 -18.38 -4.54
CA GLY A 119 -5.79 -17.90 -3.21
C GLY A 119 -6.94 -16.90 -3.19
N SER A 120 -7.42 -16.45 -4.36
CA SER A 120 -8.60 -15.59 -4.47
C SER A 120 -9.87 -16.36 -4.12
N ASP A 121 -10.77 -15.75 -3.33
CA ASP A 121 -12.10 -16.35 -3.08
C ASP A 121 -13.05 -16.31 -4.30
N LEU A 122 -12.66 -15.62 -5.36
CA LEU A 122 -13.32 -15.72 -6.67
C LEU A 122 -12.96 -17.00 -7.43
N TRP A 123 -11.85 -17.67 -7.06
CA TRP A 123 -11.40 -18.88 -7.75
C TRP A 123 -12.39 -20.05 -7.66
N PRO A 124 -12.96 -20.39 -6.47
CA PRO A 124 -13.96 -21.45 -6.34
C PRO A 124 -15.24 -21.19 -7.13
N HIS A 125 -15.59 -19.92 -7.36
CA HIS A 125 -16.76 -19.53 -8.17
C HIS A 125 -16.54 -19.72 -9.68
N GLY A 126 -15.40 -20.21 -10.09
CA GLY A 126 -15.10 -20.48 -11.49
C GLY A 126 -14.73 -19.24 -12.30
N VAL A 127 -14.47 -18.09 -11.67
CA VAL A 127 -13.94 -16.92 -12.36
C VAL A 127 -12.59 -17.28 -13.00
N ARG A 128 -12.37 -16.85 -14.23
CA ARG A 128 -11.16 -17.17 -15.00
C ARG A 128 -10.68 -15.97 -15.80
N ARG A 129 -9.41 -16.04 -16.21
CA ARG A 129 -8.83 -15.10 -17.16
C ARG A 129 -9.70 -14.97 -18.40
N GLY A 130 -9.85 -13.73 -18.89
CA GLY A 130 -10.62 -13.39 -20.08
C GLY A 130 -12.06 -12.98 -19.80
N TRP A 131 -12.63 -13.27 -18.62
CA TRP A 131 -13.94 -12.75 -18.26
C TRP A 131 -13.92 -11.23 -18.19
N ILE A 132 -15.02 -10.60 -18.58
CA ILE A 132 -15.17 -9.13 -18.49
C ILE A 132 -15.69 -8.77 -17.10
N VAL A 133 -15.06 -7.80 -16.47
CA VAL A 133 -15.55 -7.17 -15.23
C VAL A 133 -16.41 -5.98 -15.64
N LYS A 134 -17.70 -6.06 -15.40
CA LYS A 134 -18.68 -5.03 -15.77
C LYS A 134 -18.78 -3.95 -14.71
N GLU A 135 -18.93 -4.40 -13.46
CA GLU A 135 -19.19 -3.53 -12.32
C GLU A 135 -18.45 -4.03 -11.09
N ILE A 136 -18.09 -3.08 -10.23
CA ILE A 136 -17.66 -3.33 -8.86
C ILE A 136 -18.52 -2.44 -7.96
N ASN A 137 -19.16 -3.02 -6.93
CA ASN A 137 -20.09 -2.33 -6.02
C ASN A 137 -21.16 -1.53 -6.79
N ASP A 138 -21.77 -2.14 -7.82
CA ASP A 138 -22.76 -1.54 -8.73
C ASP A 138 -22.26 -0.35 -9.56
N THR A 139 -20.96 -0.09 -9.56
CA THR A 139 -20.33 0.98 -10.34
C THR A 139 -19.66 0.38 -11.58
N PRO A 140 -19.98 0.86 -12.81
CA PRO A 140 -19.31 0.44 -14.02
C PRO A 140 -17.81 0.76 -13.96
N VAL A 141 -16.96 -0.25 -14.22
CA VAL A 141 -15.49 -0.08 -14.06
C VAL A 141 -14.80 0.45 -15.31
N ALA A 142 -15.35 0.24 -16.50
CA ALA A 142 -14.71 0.63 -17.75
C ALA A 142 -14.38 2.14 -17.83
N PRO A 143 -15.26 3.08 -17.43
CA PRO A 143 -14.93 4.50 -17.44
C PRO A 143 -13.72 4.85 -16.55
N ILE A 144 -13.60 4.21 -15.38
CA ILE A 144 -12.48 4.43 -14.43
C ILE A 144 -11.17 3.96 -15.06
N PHE A 145 -11.17 2.79 -15.69
CA PHE A 145 -9.98 2.26 -16.36
C PHE A 145 -9.59 3.05 -17.61
N ILE A 146 -10.56 3.55 -18.38
CA ILE A 146 -10.32 4.36 -19.58
C ILE A 146 -9.71 5.71 -19.19
N SER A 147 -10.21 6.35 -18.13
CA SER A 147 -9.68 7.64 -17.67
C SER A 147 -8.32 7.50 -16.97
N GLY A 148 -7.97 6.30 -16.49
CA GLY A 148 -6.79 6.09 -15.66
C GLY A 148 -6.89 6.73 -14.26
N ASP A 149 -8.11 6.98 -13.77
CA ASP A 149 -8.34 7.61 -12.47
C ASP A 149 -8.06 6.62 -11.34
N ASN A 150 -6.83 6.64 -10.87
CA ASN A 150 -6.39 5.81 -9.76
C ASN A 150 -7.11 6.15 -8.44
N THR A 151 -7.50 7.42 -8.25
CA THR A 151 -8.23 7.83 -7.05
C THR A 151 -9.63 7.23 -7.04
N ALA A 152 -10.36 7.33 -8.15
CA ALA A 152 -11.67 6.70 -8.29
C ALA A 152 -11.58 5.18 -8.13
N TYR A 153 -10.54 4.54 -8.71
CA TYR A 153 -10.30 3.11 -8.55
C TYR A 153 -10.04 2.72 -7.08
N ASN A 154 -9.16 3.43 -6.40
CA ASN A 154 -8.83 3.15 -5.00
C ASN A 154 -10.04 3.36 -4.08
N ASN A 155 -10.83 4.41 -4.30
CA ASN A 155 -12.06 4.65 -3.55
C ASN A 155 -13.09 3.52 -3.77
N LEU A 156 -13.23 3.04 -5.00
CA LEU A 156 -14.13 1.94 -5.35
C LEU A 156 -13.72 0.61 -4.70
N MET A 157 -12.43 0.33 -4.72
CA MET A 157 -11.86 -0.92 -4.17
C MET A 157 -11.73 -0.89 -2.65
N GLY A 158 -11.61 0.31 -2.06
CA GLY A 158 -11.32 0.49 -0.64
C GLY A 158 -9.88 0.10 -0.27
N PRO A 159 -9.49 0.22 1.01
CA PRO A 159 -8.13 -0.02 1.48
C PRO A 159 -7.65 -1.45 1.23
N SER A 160 -6.34 -1.64 1.08
CA SER A 160 -5.70 -2.96 0.93
C SER A 160 -5.60 -3.69 2.28
N THR A 161 -6.72 -3.80 2.97
CA THR A 161 -6.86 -4.42 4.29
C THR A 161 -7.71 -5.69 4.18
N ALA A 162 -7.31 -6.74 4.88
CA ALA A 162 -8.10 -7.99 4.95
C ALA A 162 -9.50 -7.72 5.54
N GLY A 163 -10.51 -8.42 5.03
CA GLY A 163 -11.90 -8.27 5.45
C GLY A 163 -12.72 -7.28 4.62
N VAL A 164 -12.11 -6.43 3.80
CA VAL A 164 -12.84 -5.54 2.88
C VAL A 164 -13.51 -6.37 1.79
N THR A 165 -14.83 -6.26 1.67
CA THR A 165 -15.63 -7.00 0.69
C THR A 165 -16.10 -6.10 -0.43
N ASN A 166 -15.92 -6.55 -1.68
CA ASN A 166 -16.46 -5.89 -2.87
C ASN A 166 -17.35 -6.87 -3.65
N LYS A 167 -18.40 -6.36 -4.26
CA LYS A 167 -19.30 -7.07 -5.14
C LYS A 167 -18.82 -6.91 -6.59
N PHE A 168 -18.51 -8.01 -7.27
CA PHE A 168 -18.05 -8.02 -8.65
C PHE A 168 -19.12 -8.58 -9.56
N LYS A 169 -19.44 -7.86 -10.62
CA LYS A 169 -20.29 -8.34 -11.73
C LYS A 169 -19.43 -8.67 -12.93
N PHE A 170 -19.49 -9.91 -13.36
CA PHE A 170 -18.73 -10.44 -14.48
C PHE A 170 -19.63 -10.80 -15.65
N GLN A 171 -19.07 -10.73 -16.86
CA GLN A 171 -19.62 -11.35 -18.03
C GLN A 171 -18.68 -12.47 -18.51
N LYS A 172 -19.22 -13.66 -18.65
CA LYS A 172 -18.51 -14.83 -19.15
C LYS A 172 -18.30 -14.75 -20.68
N PRO A 173 -17.45 -15.61 -21.28
CA PRO A 173 -17.27 -15.68 -22.73
C PRO A 173 -18.54 -16.01 -23.53
N ASP A 174 -19.48 -16.73 -22.90
CA ASP A 174 -20.80 -17.06 -23.50
C ASP A 174 -21.83 -15.92 -23.40
N GLY A 175 -21.43 -14.77 -22.85
CA GLY A 175 -22.30 -13.62 -22.64
C GLY A 175 -23.10 -13.63 -21.34
N THR A 176 -23.09 -14.73 -20.58
CA THR A 176 -23.81 -14.84 -19.31
C THR A 176 -23.21 -13.91 -18.28
N GLU A 177 -24.04 -13.12 -17.59
CA GLU A 177 -23.63 -12.29 -16.46
C GLU A 177 -23.80 -13.02 -15.14
N VAL A 178 -22.84 -12.84 -14.25
CA VAL A 178 -22.83 -13.39 -12.89
C VAL A 178 -22.27 -12.38 -11.90
N THR A 179 -22.72 -12.47 -10.64
CA THR A 179 -22.26 -11.56 -9.58
C THR A 179 -21.76 -12.38 -8.40
N TYR A 180 -20.59 -12.01 -7.88
CA TYR A 180 -19.99 -12.62 -6.71
C TYR A 180 -19.47 -11.55 -5.76
N ASN A 181 -19.58 -11.80 -4.47
CA ASN A 181 -18.85 -11.05 -3.47
C ASN A 181 -17.45 -11.65 -3.33
N SER A 182 -16.47 -10.80 -3.13
CA SER A 182 -15.10 -11.18 -2.83
C SER A 182 -14.60 -10.39 -1.64
N THR A 183 -13.97 -11.06 -0.69
CA THR A 183 -13.40 -10.46 0.49
C THR A 183 -11.88 -10.46 0.38
N LYS A 184 -11.25 -9.32 0.58
CA LYS A 184 -9.79 -9.21 0.58
C LYS A 184 -9.20 -10.08 1.67
N SER A 185 -8.20 -10.85 1.32
CA SER A 185 -7.42 -11.69 2.21
C SER A 185 -5.94 -11.61 1.89
N SER A 186 -5.10 -12.02 2.82
CA SER A 186 -3.67 -12.20 2.54
C SER A 186 -3.48 -13.45 1.68
N PHE A 187 -2.66 -13.35 0.65
CA PHE A 187 -2.28 -14.47 -0.22
C PHE A 187 -0.83 -14.30 -0.69
N THR A 188 -0.19 -15.42 -1.03
CA THR A 188 1.18 -15.44 -1.54
C THR A 188 1.17 -15.60 -3.04
N ILE A 189 1.96 -14.76 -3.73
CA ILE A 189 2.21 -14.90 -5.17
C ILE A 189 3.52 -15.67 -5.35
N ASN A 190 3.42 -16.89 -5.87
CA ASN A 190 4.59 -17.68 -6.23
C ASN A 190 5.17 -17.19 -7.57
N SER A 191 6.47 -17.00 -7.66
CA SER A 191 7.18 -16.60 -8.89
C SER A 191 6.94 -17.58 -10.03
N VAL A 192 6.80 -18.88 -9.69
CA VAL A 192 6.45 -19.96 -10.63
C VAL A 192 5.06 -20.47 -10.22
N THR A 193 4.04 -20.13 -10.99
CA THR A 193 2.65 -20.49 -10.69
C THR A 193 2.30 -21.90 -11.15
N ALA A 194 3.01 -22.43 -12.15
CA ALA A 194 2.87 -23.81 -12.64
C ALA A 194 4.16 -24.24 -13.35
N ALA A 195 4.53 -25.49 -13.15
CA ALA A 195 5.53 -26.19 -13.96
C ALA A 195 4.89 -27.44 -14.55
N LYS A 196 5.04 -27.66 -15.85
CA LYS A 196 4.49 -28.81 -16.54
C LYS A 196 5.48 -29.34 -17.56
N THR A 197 5.75 -30.62 -17.51
CA THR A 197 6.45 -31.34 -18.58
C THR A 197 5.49 -31.54 -19.74
N LEU A 198 5.90 -31.19 -20.94
CA LEU A 198 5.15 -31.44 -22.16
C LEU A 198 5.80 -32.58 -22.92
N ASP A 199 5.05 -33.66 -23.13
CA ASP A 199 5.48 -34.74 -24.00
C ASP A 199 5.25 -34.31 -25.44
N LEU A 200 6.33 -34.06 -26.15
CA LEU A 200 6.29 -33.69 -27.57
C LEU A 200 6.35 -34.95 -28.43
N ALA A 201 5.58 -34.96 -29.51
CA ALA A 201 5.65 -36.03 -30.53
C ALA A 201 7.10 -36.10 -31.06
N GLY A 202 7.77 -37.25 -30.83
CA GLY A 202 9.17 -37.45 -31.20
C GLY A 202 10.14 -37.52 -30.00
N GLY A 203 9.65 -37.58 -28.75
CA GLY A 203 10.48 -37.88 -27.57
C GLY A 203 11.42 -36.78 -27.12
N LYS A 204 11.16 -35.53 -27.50
CA LYS A 204 11.85 -34.34 -26.95
C LYS A 204 11.01 -33.75 -25.80
N THR A 205 11.58 -33.68 -24.62
CA THR A 205 11.01 -33.03 -23.41
C THR A 205 11.56 -31.62 -23.28
#